data_b80e5a9ff808e2414ee1364c6331df45
#
_entry.id   b80e5a9ff808e2414ee1364c6331df45
#
_cell.length_a   1.000
_cell.length_b   1.000
_cell.length_c   1.000
_cell.angle_alpha   90.00
_cell.angle_beta   90.00
_cell.angle_gamma   90.00
#
_symmetry.space_group_name_H-M   'P 1'
#
loop_
_entity.id
_entity.type
_entity.pdbx_description
1 polymer ?
#
loop_
_entity_poly.entity_id
_entity_poly.type
_entity_poly.pdbx_seq_one_letter_code
_entity_poly.pdbx_strand_id
1 'polypeptide(L)'
;MAEMTGRERLLATIKHEEPDRVPISPRVQAWQKAEFGDASLATQLEKLPDMDLMHIVGDGTPNYVNSYADQYDLPDGEVEQRRYSEEPYEIVERTFHTPAGKLSDRIVVPPDGREYGVSPNPIRTEHLVKGPEDLEALKCILHPVNGDFDFLREPEGMIGDRGVVMVCVRSGLDHNAGYARDMQDLMVDYYENRSFFDELIDLFHRRSLEQIKAALEGGVQFIFGSWYFNSLSAGWSPAIFAEVFVPQIRDHVELTHKYGGLYDYYDDGKLNDTMEMIAGAGVDVLETCTPPPVGDFDLVRAKEVIGERTTIKGYVDLLYVVKHGTPELVEQTVREGMEIAKPGGGFIIGSSDSFREGTPRENIDAYFAACLKYG
;
A
#
# COMPACT_ATOMS: atom_id res chain seq x y z
N MET A 1 13.99 -0.38 -31.13
CA MET A 1 14.31 0.69 -30.20
C MET A 1 15.54 0.27 -29.39
N ALA A 2 16.30 1.20 -28.79
CA ALA A 2 17.34 0.81 -27.85
C ALA A 2 16.66 0.16 -26.63
N GLU A 3 17.31 -0.83 -26.00
CA GLU A 3 16.80 -1.45 -24.77
C GLU A 3 16.80 -0.42 -23.62
N MET A 4 15.63 -0.23 -23.00
CA MET A 4 15.48 0.67 -21.87
C MET A 4 15.92 -0.01 -20.57
N THR A 5 16.48 0.76 -19.64
CA THR A 5 16.63 0.33 -18.26
C THR A 5 15.26 0.17 -17.58
N GLY A 6 15.17 -0.58 -16.48
CA GLY A 6 13.92 -0.73 -15.72
C GLY A 6 13.33 0.62 -15.28
N ARG A 7 14.21 1.55 -14.84
CA ARG A 7 13.82 2.91 -14.46
C ARG A 7 13.24 3.71 -15.63
N GLU A 8 13.93 3.72 -16.77
CA GLU A 8 13.46 4.42 -17.98
C GLU A 8 12.11 3.86 -18.45
N ARG A 9 11.96 2.53 -18.43
CA ARG A 9 10.74 1.83 -18.83
C ARG A 9 9.55 2.18 -17.94
N LEU A 10 9.72 2.17 -16.61
CA LEU A 10 8.69 2.59 -15.65
C LEU A 10 8.29 4.05 -15.88
N LEU A 11 9.26 4.95 -16.01
CA LEU A 11 8.99 6.38 -16.20
C LEU A 11 8.29 6.67 -17.51
N ALA A 12 8.72 6.03 -18.63
CA ALA A 12 8.05 6.15 -19.92
C ALA A 12 6.59 5.69 -19.82
N THR A 13 6.36 4.52 -19.21
CA THR A 13 5.01 3.97 -19.03
C THR A 13 4.10 4.90 -18.22
N ILE A 14 4.60 5.45 -17.08
CA ILE A 14 3.82 6.35 -16.23
C ILE A 14 3.52 7.67 -16.94
N LYS A 15 4.36 8.10 -17.87
CA LYS A 15 4.13 9.28 -18.70
C LYS A 15 3.28 8.99 -19.95
N HIS A 16 2.76 7.77 -20.10
CA HIS A 16 2.04 7.30 -21.28
C HIS A 16 2.87 7.39 -22.57
N GLU A 17 4.19 7.30 -22.44
CA GLU A 17 5.12 7.08 -23.57
C GLU A 17 5.25 5.56 -23.81
N GLU A 18 5.53 5.16 -25.05
CA GLU A 18 5.64 3.74 -25.39
C GLU A 18 7.00 3.18 -24.94
N PRO A 19 7.06 2.23 -23.98
CA PRO A 19 8.30 1.59 -23.57
C PRO A 19 8.72 0.51 -24.59
N ASP A 20 9.97 0.03 -24.46
CA ASP A 20 10.48 -1.10 -25.28
C ASP A 20 9.73 -2.41 -25.01
N ARG A 21 9.21 -2.61 -23.79
CA ARG A 21 8.28 -3.65 -23.38
C ARG A 21 7.42 -3.16 -22.19
N VAL A 22 6.33 -3.84 -21.88
CA VAL A 22 5.55 -3.57 -20.67
C VAL A 22 6.42 -3.81 -19.43
N PRO A 23 6.49 -2.86 -18.46
CA PRO A 23 7.22 -3.09 -17.21
C PRO A 23 6.64 -4.24 -16.41
N ILE A 24 7.51 -5.04 -15.77
CA ILE A 24 7.16 -6.21 -14.96
C ILE A 24 7.41 -5.89 -13.49
N SER A 25 6.36 -5.61 -12.72
CA SER A 25 6.51 -5.16 -11.33
C SER A 25 5.50 -5.81 -10.36
N PRO A 26 5.54 -7.15 -10.20
CA PRO A 26 4.72 -7.82 -9.20
C PRO A 26 5.23 -7.55 -7.78
N ARG A 27 4.35 -7.70 -6.78
CA ARG A 27 4.75 -7.78 -5.37
C ARG A 27 5.11 -9.21 -5.03
N VAL A 28 6.25 -9.43 -4.42
CA VAL A 28 6.80 -10.80 -4.25
C VAL A 28 7.23 -11.13 -2.82
N GLN A 29 7.20 -10.19 -1.89
CA GLN A 29 7.90 -10.27 -0.60
C GLN A 29 7.53 -11.50 0.24
N ALA A 30 6.22 -11.84 0.35
CA ALA A 30 5.79 -12.98 1.14
C ALA A 30 6.23 -14.32 0.52
N TRP A 31 6.12 -14.45 -0.80
CA TRP A 31 6.62 -15.61 -1.53
C TRP A 31 8.16 -15.69 -1.47
N GLN A 32 8.84 -14.57 -1.69
CA GLN A 32 10.30 -14.50 -1.64
C GLN A 32 10.85 -14.94 -0.28
N LYS A 33 10.24 -14.46 0.84
CA LYS A 33 10.61 -14.89 2.19
C LYS A 33 10.43 -16.40 2.37
N ALA A 34 9.34 -16.96 1.87
CA ALA A 34 9.06 -18.38 1.98
C ALA A 34 9.99 -19.23 1.10
N GLU A 35 10.29 -18.79 -0.13
CA GLU A 35 11.08 -19.55 -1.11
C GLU A 35 12.58 -19.48 -0.83
N PHE A 36 13.10 -18.30 -0.47
CA PHE A 36 14.54 -18.07 -0.29
C PHE A 36 14.97 -17.88 1.17
N GLY A 37 14.02 -17.88 2.12
CA GLY A 37 14.28 -17.60 3.54
C GLY A 37 14.54 -16.11 3.85
N ASP A 38 14.53 -15.24 2.83
CA ASP A 38 14.87 -13.83 2.93
C ASP A 38 14.02 -12.99 1.98
N ALA A 39 13.49 -11.86 2.47
CA ALA A 39 12.69 -10.91 1.70
C ALA A 39 13.46 -9.61 1.42
N SER A 40 14.80 -9.59 1.59
CA SER A 40 15.61 -8.40 1.37
C SER A 40 15.63 -7.95 -0.09
N LEU A 41 15.89 -6.66 -0.29
CA LEU A 41 16.09 -6.09 -1.62
C LEU A 41 17.27 -6.77 -2.36
N ALA A 42 18.34 -7.13 -1.65
CA ALA A 42 19.49 -7.81 -2.23
C ALA A 42 19.09 -9.16 -2.86
N THR A 43 18.33 -9.98 -2.14
CA THR A 43 17.83 -11.26 -2.64
C THR A 43 16.86 -11.04 -3.82
N GLN A 44 16.00 -10.04 -3.76
CA GLN A 44 15.11 -9.70 -4.87
C GLN A 44 15.88 -9.33 -6.14
N LEU A 45 16.91 -8.49 -6.01
CA LEU A 45 17.77 -8.07 -7.11
C LEU A 45 18.54 -9.25 -7.73
N GLU A 46 19.00 -10.19 -6.91
CA GLU A 46 19.75 -11.37 -7.38
C GLU A 46 18.85 -12.42 -8.03
N LYS A 47 17.71 -12.72 -7.41
CA LYS A 47 16.87 -13.89 -7.78
C LYS A 47 15.79 -13.57 -8.80
N LEU A 48 15.43 -12.29 -8.97
CA LEU A 48 14.38 -11.83 -9.87
C LEU A 48 14.92 -10.74 -10.84
N PRO A 49 15.85 -11.11 -11.74
CA PRO A 49 16.53 -10.13 -12.60
C PRO A 49 15.62 -9.43 -13.61
N ASP A 50 14.47 -10.03 -13.94
CA ASP A 50 13.54 -9.52 -14.97
C ASP A 50 12.54 -8.48 -14.43
N MET A 51 12.55 -8.22 -13.12
CA MET A 51 11.68 -7.20 -12.52
C MET A 51 12.15 -5.78 -12.81
N ASP A 52 11.19 -4.92 -13.18
CA ASP A 52 11.31 -3.47 -13.13
C ASP A 52 10.82 -3.02 -11.75
N LEU A 53 11.75 -2.64 -10.87
CA LEU A 53 11.46 -2.54 -9.43
C LEU A 53 10.72 -1.24 -9.06
N MET A 54 9.59 -1.37 -8.38
CA MET A 54 8.93 -0.31 -7.63
C MET A 54 9.04 -0.66 -6.14
N HIS A 55 10.14 -0.23 -5.51
CA HIS A 55 10.51 -0.62 -4.15
C HIS A 55 9.94 0.34 -3.12
N ILE A 56 9.11 -0.19 -2.23
CA ILE A 56 8.38 0.58 -1.22
C ILE A 56 9.13 0.55 0.10
N VAL A 57 9.35 1.74 0.68
CA VAL A 57 9.90 1.94 2.02
C VAL A 57 9.00 2.83 2.85
N GLY A 58 9.07 2.75 4.18
CA GLY A 58 8.37 3.69 5.05
C GLY A 58 9.02 5.09 5.03
N ASP A 59 8.29 6.09 5.50
CA ASP A 59 8.77 7.48 5.60
C ASP A 59 9.72 7.72 6.79
N GLY A 60 9.98 6.70 7.60
CA GLY A 60 10.84 6.79 8.78
C GLY A 60 10.19 7.43 10.02
N THR A 61 8.97 7.92 9.92
CA THR A 61 8.26 8.50 11.07
C THR A 61 7.74 7.40 12.00
N PRO A 62 8.10 7.41 13.30
CA PRO A 62 7.50 6.47 14.26
C PRO A 62 5.99 6.62 14.34
N ASN A 63 5.27 5.51 14.26
CA ASN A 63 3.82 5.49 14.35
C ASN A 63 3.33 4.38 15.28
N TYR A 64 3.10 4.72 16.55
CA TYR A 64 2.67 3.78 17.57
C TYR A 64 1.16 3.46 17.53
N VAL A 65 0.41 4.16 16.71
CA VAL A 65 -0.97 3.78 16.37
C VAL A 65 -0.96 2.54 15.48
N ASN A 66 -0.09 2.53 14.47
CA ASN A 66 -0.01 1.44 13.48
C ASN A 66 0.85 0.25 13.94
N SER A 67 1.92 0.52 14.70
CA SER A 67 2.89 -0.48 15.14
C SER A 67 2.88 -0.66 16.66
N TYR A 68 3.48 -1.75 17.12
CA TYR A 68 3.82 -1.99 18.51
C TYR A 68 5.30 -2.33 18.60
N ALA A 69 6.00 -1.67 19.51
CA ALA A 69 7.44 -1.80 19.71
C ALA A 69 7.73 -2.48 21.06
N ASP A 70 8.97 -2.88 21.27
CA ASP A 70 9.43 -3.33 22.60
C ASP A 70 9.75 -2.16 23.51
N GLN A 71 10.13 -1.02 22.91
CA GLN A 71 10.42 0.24 23.59
C GLN A 71 9.75 1.38 22.84
N TYR A 72 9.36 2.41 23.60
CA TYR A 72 8.70 3.60 23.06
C TYR A 72 9.52 4.83 23.46
N ASP A 73 9.78 5.68 22.49
CA ASP A 73 10.31 7.03 22.69
C ASP A 73 9.17 8.00 22.37
N LEU A 74 8.31 8.28 23.35
CA LEU A 74 7.17 9.17 23.16
C LEU A 74 7.60 10.62 23.19
N PRO A 75 7.00 11.48 22.34
CA PRO A 75 7.22 12.92 22.40
C PRO A 75 6.81 13.51 23.76
N ASP A 76 5.71 13.00 24.32
CA ASP A 76 5.15 13.49 25.58
C ASP A 76 4.36 12.38 26.30
N GLY A 77 4.97 11.76 27.30
CA GLY A 77 4.34 10.71 28.10
C GLY A 77 5.18 9.45 28.32
N GLU A 78 4.53 8.43 28.87
CA GLU A 78 5.12 7.13 29.17
C GLU A 78 4.20 6.01 28.68
N VAL A 79 4.76 4.81 28.39
CA VAL A 79 4.02 3.62 27.99
C VAL A 79 4.26 2.50 28.98
N GLU A 80 3.17 1.98 29.54
CA GLU A 80 3.17 0.68 30.18
C GLU A 80 2.78 -0.38 29.17
N GLN A 81 3.64 -1.38 28.97
CA GLN A 81 3.36 -2.49 28.05
C GLN A 81 3.46 -3.82 28.78
N ARG A 82 2.46 -4.66 28.56
CA ARG A 82 2.44 -6.05 29.03
C ARG A 82 2.35 -6.97 27.83
N ARG A 83 3.23 -8.01 27.79
CA ARG A 83 3.19 -9.10 26.81
C ARG A 83 2.99 -10.40 27.53
N TYR A 84 2.10 -11.25 27.02
CA TYR A 84 1.84 -12.58 27.55
C TYR A 84 1.24 -13.50 26.48
N SER A 85 1.25 -14.82 26.72
CA SER A 85 0.70 -15.80 25.81
C SER A 85 -0.74 -16.18 26.20
N GLU A 86 -1.63 -16.15 25.20
CA GLU A 86 -2.91 -16.85 25.21
C GLU A 86 -2.89 -17.83 24.03
N GLU A 87 -2.34 -19.04 24.27
CA GLU A 87 -2.05 -20.03 23.23
C GLU A 87 -3.15 -20.15 22.15
N PRO A 88 -2.82 -20.07 20.85
CA PRO A 88 -1.47 -19.96 20.29
C PRO A 88 -0.97 -18.51 20.07
N TYR A 89 -1.64 -17.51 20.56
CA TYR A 89 -1.41 -16.10 20.31
C TYR A 89 -0.48 -15.45 21.34
N GLU A 90 0.30 -14.44 20.90
CA GLU A 90 0.87 -13.45 21.81
C GLU A 90 -0.11 -12.29 21.95
N ILE A 91 -0.27 -11.81 23.20
CA ILE A 91 -1.09 -10.65 23.52
C ILE A 91 -0.19 -9.49 23.91
N VAL A 92 -0.45 -8.32 23.33
CA VAL A 92 0.21 -7.07 23.69
C VAL A 92 -0.85 -6.09 24.17
N GLU A 93 -0.78 -5.73 25.45
CA GLU A 93 -1.59 -4.68 26.07
C GLU A 93 -0.71 -3.47 26.30
N ARG A 94 -1.20 -2.28 25.91
CA ARG A 94 -0.48 -1.02 26.11
C ARG A 94 -1.37 -0.01 26.82
N THR A 95 -0.76 0.77 27.70
CA THR A 95 -1.36 1.96 28.28
C THR A 95 -0.40 3.13 28.11
N PHE A 96 -0.85 4.13 27.39
CA PHE A 96 -0.14 5.39 27.17
C PHE A 96 -0.61 6.40 28.22
N HIS A 97 0.30 6.88 29.04
CA HIS A 97 0.08 7.93 30.02
C HIS A 97 0.57 9.25 29.44
N THR A 98 -0.35 10.16 29.14
CA THR A 98 -0.04 11.46 28.53
C THR A 98 -0.50 12.60 29.42
N PRO A 99 -0.02 13.83 29.24
CA PRO A 99 -0.52 15.01 29.96
C PRO A 99 -2.01 15.28 29.76
N ALA A 100 -2.58 14.83 28.64
CA ALA A 100 -3.99 15.01 28.29
C ALA A 100 -4.90 13.84 28.69
N GLY A 101 -4.34 12.74 29.19
CA GLY A 101 -5.12 11.57 29.60
C GLY A 101 -4.43 10.25 29.32
N LYS A 102 -5.20 9.17 29.44
CA LYS A 102 -4.72 7.81 29.22
C LYS A 102 -5.39 7.20 28.01
N LEU A 103 -4.59 6.50 27.16
CA LEU A 103 -5.07 5.66 26.07
C LEU A 103 -4.68 4.22 26.35
N SER A 104 -5.50 3.25 25.97
CA SER A 104 -5.14 1.84 26.04
C SER A 104 -5.57 1.11 24.78
N ASP A 105 -4.81 0.07 24.43
CA ASP A 105 -5.21 -0.87 23.39
C ASP A 105 -4.80 -2.31 23.74
N ARG A 106 -5.41 -3.26 23.02
CA ARG A 106 -5.07 -4.68 23.09
C ARG A 106 -4.89 -5.24 21.68
N ILE A 107 -3.73 -5.86 21.45
CA ILE A 107 -3.32 -6.40 20.17
C ILE A 107 -3.11 -7.90 20.33
N VAL A 108 -3.72 -8.69 19.45
CA VAL A 108 -3.54 -10.14 19.34
C VAL A 108 -2.59 -10.39 18.17
N VAL A 109 -1.45 -11.02 18.43
CA VAL A 109 -0.44 -11.34 17.45
C VAL A 109 -0.49 -12.83 17.16
N PRO A 110 -0.94 -13.24 15.95
CA PRO A 110 -0.91 -14.64 15.55
C PRO A 110 0.53 -15.15 15.43
N PRO A 111 0.81 -16.43 15.71
CA PRO A 111 2.13 -17.01 15.49
C PRO A 111 2.43 -17.11 13.99
N ASP A 112 3.71 -16.99 13.64
CA ASP A 112 4.19 -17.34 12.30
C ASP A 112 3.98 -18.85 12.05
N GLY A 113 3.58 -19.22 10.84
CA GLY A 113 3.45 -20.61 10.49
C GLY A 113 2.54 -20.91 9.31
N ARG A 114 2.50 -22.18 8.92
CA ARG A 114 1.76 -22.65 7.74
C ARG A 114 0.26 -22.31 7.80
N GLU A 115 -0.30 -22.32 9.00
CA GLU A 115 -1.73 -22.07 9.26
C GLU A 115 -2.07 -20.57 9.27
N TYR A 116 -1.12 -19.72 9.70
CA TYR A 116 -1.32 -18.28 9.89
C TYR A 116 -0.59 -17.44 8.84
N GLY A 117 0.34 -18.02 8.08
CA GLY A 117 1.20 -17.34 7.12
C GLY A 117 2.59 -16.99 7.68
N VAL A 118 3.49 -16.55 6.78
CA VAL A 118 4.88 -16.23 7.15
C VAL A 118 5.02 -14.87 7.84
N SER A 119 3.97 -14.04 7.81
CA SER A 119 3.90 -12.74 8.47
C SER A 119 2.42 -12.37 8.65
N PRO A 120 1.72 -13.01 9.59
CA PRO A 120 0.31 -12.72 9.82
C PRO A 120 0.13 -11.32 10.40
N ASN A 121 -0.95 -10.65 9.99
CA ASN A 121 -1.27 -9.31 10.50
C ASN A 121 -1.78 -9.40 11.94
N PRO A 122 -1.27 -8.57 12.86
CA PRO A 122 -1.84 -8.42 14.20
C PRO A 122 -3.26 -7.87 14.14
N ILE A 123 -4.09 -8.29 15.09
CA ILE A 123 -5.50 -7.90 15.19
C ILE A 123 -5.67 -7.04 16.45
N ARG A 124 -6.21 -5.83 16.31
CA ARG A 124 -6.63 -5.04 17.46
C ARG A 124 -8.01 -5.47 17.93
N THR A 125 -8.11 -5.83 19.20
CA THR A 125 -9.35 -6.20 19.87
C THR A 125 -9.83 -5.10 20.81
N GLU A 126 -8.97 -4.14 21.14
CA GLU A 126 -9.28 -2.89 21.79
C GLU A 126 -8.47 -1.78 21.13
N HIS A 127 -9.11 -0.68 20.76
CA HIS A 127 -8.51 0.43 20.04
C HIS A 127 -8.18 1.59 20.97
N LEU A 128 -7.20 2.43 20.62
CA LEU A 128 -6.73 3.54 21.45
C LEU A 128 -7.83 4.57 21.72
N VAL A 129 -8.62 4.90 20.70
CA VAL A 129 -9.64 5.96 20.75
C VAL A 129 -11.01 5.34 20.95
N LYS A 130 -11.67 5.64 22.09
CA LYS A 130 -13.02 5.21 22.42
C LYS A 130 -14.06 6.31 22.14
N GLY A 131 -13.65 7.56 22.19
CA GLY A 131 -14.51 8.70 21.95
C GLY A 131 -13.75 10.01 21.71
N PRO A 132 -14.46 11.13 21.53
CA PRO A 132 -13.84 12.43 21.25
C PRO A 132 -12.90 12.92 22.38
N GLU A 133 -13.14 12.50 23.62
CA GLU A 133 -12.31 12.82 24.78
C GLU A 133 -10.85 12.30 24.67
N ASP A 134 -10.62 11.29 23.84
CA ASP A 134 -9.31 10.66 23.66
C ASP A 134 -8.40 11.42 22.65
N LEU A 135 -8.95 12.35 21.88
CA LEU A 135 -8.22 13.00 20.79
C LEU A 135 -7.00 13.80 21.25
N GLU A 136 -7.10 14.51 22.38
CA GLU A 136 -5.97 15.28 22.92
C GLU A 136 -4.86 14.35 23.41
N ALA A 137 -5.20 13.23 24.04
CA ALA A 137 -4.22 12.23 24.43
C ALA A 137 -3.59 11.54 23.22
N LEU A 138 -4.37 11.28 22.15
CA LEU A 138 -3.84 10.74 20.89
C LEU A 138 -2.79 11.67 20.27
N LYS A 139 -3.02 12.98 20.26
CA LYS A 139 -2.06 13.97 19.74
C LYS A 139 -0.70 13.91 20.46
N CYS A 140 -0.70 13.61 21.78
CA CYS A 140 0.55 13.50 22.57
C CYS A 140 1.43 12.32 22.17
N ILE A 141 0.87 11.25 21.59
CA ILE A 141 1.66 10.07 21.18
C ILE A 141 2.10 10.09 19.72
N LEU A 142 1.70 11.10 18.95
CA LEU A 142 2.10 11.25 17.56
C LEU A 142 3.47 11.92 17.49
N HIS A 143 4.46 11.22 16.94
CA HIS A 143 5.79 11.77 16.72
C HIS A 143 5.79 12.92 15.71
N PRO A 144 6.73 13.87 15.83
CA PRO A 144 7.05 14.76 14.72
C PRO A 144 7.33 13.97 13.45
N VAL A 145 6.95 14.50 12.30
CA VAL A 145 7.24 13.89 11.01
C VAL A 145 8.74 13.85 10.78
N ASN A 146 9.24 12.72 10.27
CA ASN A 146 10.64 12.56 9.92
C ASN A 146 11.03 13.54 8.79
N GLY A 147 12.13 14.24 8.95
CA GLY A 147 12.70 15.15 7.94
C GLY A 147 14.02 14.66 7.35
N ASP A 148 14.53 13.49 7.77
CA ASP A 148 15.76 12.91 7.28
C ASP A 148 15.49 11.68 6.42
N PHE A 149 15.87 11.77 5.15
CA PHE A 149 15.67 10.71 4.15
C PHE A 149 17.00 10.12 3.65
N ASP A 150 18.11 10.35 4.35
CA ASP A 150 19.43 9.78 4.01
C ASP A 150 19.43 8.23 3.96
N PHE A 151 18.53 7.59 4.69
CA PHE A 151 18.33 6.13 4.66
C PHE A 151 17.91 5.59 3.28
N LEU A 152 17.39 6.43 2.37
CA LEU A 152 17.04 6.05 1.02
C LEU A 152 18.25 5.84 0.10
N ARG A 153 19.40 6.41 0.43
CA ARG A 153 20.63 6.30 -0.40
C ARG A 153 21.05 4.86 -0.62
N GLU A 154 20.87 3.99 0.39
CA GLU A 154 21.24 2.59 0.27
C GLU A 154 20.33 1.86 -0.73
N PRO A 155 18.98 1.79 -0.55
CA PRO A 155 18.12 1.13 -1.52
C PRO A 155 18.17 1.78 -2.92
N GLU A 156 18.30 3.11 -3.03
CA GLU A 156 18.48 3.79 -4.32
C GLU A 156 19.78 3.36 -5.02
N GLY A 157 20.88 3.27 -4.28
CA GLY A 157 22.16 2.81 -4.80
C GLY A 157 22.14 1.33 -5.22
N MET A 158 21.42 0.48 -4.47
CA MET A 158 21.24 -0.94 -4.82
C MET A 158 20.38 -1.14 -6.08
N ILE A 159 19.30 -0.39 -6.21
CA ILE A 159 18.36 -0.50 -7.33
C ILE A 159 18.97 0.11 -8.60
N GLY A 160 19.58 1.29 -8.50
CA GLY A 160 20.16 1.99 -9.64
C GLY A 160 19.16 2.14 -10.79
N ASP A 161 19.56 1.71 -11.99
CA ASP A 161 18.73 1.79 -13.20
C ASP A 161 17.66 0.68 -13.31
N ARG A 162 17.57 -0.23 -12.33
CA ARG A 162 16.58 -1.32 -12.36
C ARG A 162 15.18 -0.91 -11.92
N GLY A 163 15.00 0.31 -11.41
CA GLY A 163 13.69 0.75 -10.94
C GLY A 163 13.70 2.05 -10.18
N VAL A 164 12.73 2.17 -9.27
CA VAL A 164 12.50 3.35 -8.43
C VAL A 164 12.28 2.96 -6.97
N VAL A 165 12.63 3.87 -6.06
CA VAL A 165 12.24 3.80 -4.65
C VAL A 165 11.02 4.69 -4.44
N MET A 166 10.03 4.17 -3.70
CA MET A 166 8.81 4.88 -3.35
C MET A 166 8.69 5.00 -1.84
N VAL A 167 8.32 6.16 -1.35
CA VAL A 167 8.03 6.36 0.07
C VAL A 167 6.55 6.16 0.33
N CYS A 168 6.23 5.22 1.23
CA CYS A 168 4.88 4.93 1.63
C CYS A 168 4.35 5.98 2.61
N VAL A 169 3.29 6.66 2.20
CA VAL A 169 2.48 7.50 3.08
C VAL A 169 1.04 6.97 3.08
N ARG A 170 0.51 6.73 4.25
CA ARG A 170 -0.86 6.25 4.40
C ARG A 170 -1.85 7.39 4.39
N SER A 171 -3.08 7.10 3.95
CA SER A 171 -4.20 8.05 4.06
C SER A 171 -4.51 8.39 5.52
N GLY A 172 -5.32 9.40 5.74
CA GLY A 172 -5.81 9.74 7.08
C GLY A 172 -6.55 8.59 7.76
N LEU A 173 -7.20 7.72 6.99
CA LEU A 173 -7.90 6.56 7.52
C LEU A 173 -7.01 5.31 7.59
N ASP A 174 -6.22 5.03 6.54
CA ASP A 174 -5.53 3.75 6.38
C ASP A 174 -4.46 3.52 7.44
N HIS A 175 -4.63 2.48 8.27
CA HIS A 175 -3.74 2.12 9.38
C HIS A 175 -3.42 3.28 10.36
N ASN A 176 -4.15 4.39 10.26
CA ASN A 176 -4.08 5.57 11.10
C ASN A 176 -5.38 5.67 11.93
N ALA A 177 -6.38 6.42 11.47
CA ALA A 177 -7.66 6.50 12.16
C ALA A 177 -8.33 5.13 12.33
N GLY A 178 -8.25 4.25 11.30
CA GLY A 178 -8.79 2.88 11.35
C GLY A 178 -8.06 1.91 12.27
N TYR A 179 -6.87 2.27 12.78
CA TYR A 179 -6.21 1.55 13.87
C TYR A 179 -6.33 2.27 15.22
N ALA A 180 -6.49 3.58 15.20
CA ALA A 180 -6.74 4.33 16.43
C ALA A 180 -8.14 4.02 16.99
N ARG A 181 -9.15 3.89 16.12
CA ARG A 181 -10.54 3.57 16.44
C ARG A 181 -11.02 2.40 15.60
N ASP A 182 -11.93 1.60 16.12
CA ASP A 182 -12.53 0.48 15.40
C ASP A 182 -13.22 0.96 14.11
N MET A 183 -13.07 0.19 13.01
CA MET A 183 -13.62 0.57 11.70
C MET A 183 -15.15 0.59 11.70
N GLN A 184 -15.82 -0.29 12.48
CA GLN A 184 -17.28 -0.29 12.57
C GLN A 184 -17.76 0.95 13.33
N ASP A 185 -17.06 1.29 14.43
CA ASP A 185 -17.32 2.51 15.19
C ASP A 185 -17.13 3.77 14.33
N LEU A 186 -16.07 3.81 13.50
CA LEU A 186 -15.85 4.92 12.54
C LEU A 186 -17.00 5.05 11.53
N MET A 187 -17.53 3.93 11.05
CA MET A 187 -18.69 3.95 10.15
C MET A 187 -19.95 4.46 10.86
N VAL A 188 -20.14 4.10 12.13
CA VAL A 188 -21.23 4.64 12.95
C VAL A 188 -21.01 6.13 13.21
N ASP A 189 -19.79 6.54 13.56
CA ASP A 189 -19.46 7.95 13.83
C ASP A 189 -19.69 8.85 12.61
N TYR A 190 -19.48 8.35 11.39
CA TYR A 190 -19.80 9.12 10.17
C TYR A 190 -21.27 9.59 10.14
N TYR A 191 -22.20 8.78 10.66
CA TYR A 191 -23.62 9.11 10.68
C TYR A 191 -24.08 9.77 12.00
N GLU A 192 -23.55 9.36 13.14
CA GLU A 192 -24.04 9.73 14.47
C GLU A 192 -23.18 10.80 15.15
N ASN A 193 -21.86 10.84 14.84
CA ASN A 193 -20.89 11.74 15.46
C ASN A 193 -19.98 12.39 14.41
N ARG A 194 -20.58 12.96 13.36
CA ARG A 194 -19.88 13.47 12.19
C ARG A 194 -18.73 14.43 12.53
N SER A 195 -18.87 15.30 13.49
CA SER A 195 -17.81 16.22 13.92
C SER A 195 -16.59 15.51 14.47
N PHE A 196 -16.78 14.44 15.23
CA PHE A 196 -15.71 13.63 15.76
C PHE A 196 -15.03 12.81 14.67
N PHE A 197 -15.81 12.19 13.78
CA PHE A 197 -15.29 11.48 12.62
C PHE A 197 -14.40 12.39 11.77
N ASP A 198 -14.90 13.58 11.42
CA ASP A 198 -14.16 14.53 10.60
C ASP A 198 -12.87 14.99 11.31
N GLU A 199 -12.91 15.28 12.63
CA GLU A 199 -11.73 15.70 13.39
C GLU A 199 -10.65 14.63 13.44
N LEU A 200 -11.03 13.37 13.67
CA LEU A 200 -10.08 12.24 13.73
C LEU A 200 -9.45 11.97 12.36
N ILE A 201 -10.26 11.93 11.30
CA ILE A 201 -9.75 11.73 9.93
C ILE A 201 -8.83 12.89 9.52
N ASP A 202 -9.23 14.14 9.79
CA ASP A 202 -8.50 15.33 9.43
C ASP A 202 -7.16 15.48 10.19
N LEU A 203 -7.11 15.03 11.45
CA LEU A 203 -5.86 14.96 12.22
C LEU A 203 -4.81 14.14 11.47
N PHE A 204 -5.17 12.95 11.01
CA PHE A 204 -4.24 12.07 10.31
C PHE A 204 -4.03 12.47 8.85
N HIS A 205 -5.03 13.04 8.18
CA HIS A 205 -4.88 13.57 6.83
C HIS A 205 -3.84 14.71 6.78
N ARG A 206 -3.93 15.67 7.69
CA ARG A 206 -2.91 16.74 7.81
C ARG A 206 -1.52 16.16 8.05
N ARG A 207 -1.42 15.13 8.91
CA ARG A 207 -0.16 14.45 9.15
C ARG A 207 0.37 13.76 7.89
N SER A 208 -0.48 13.11 7.10
CA SER A 208 -0.10 12.51 5.83
C SER A 208 0.44 13.55 4.84
N LEU A 209 -0.17 14.74 4.79
CA LEU A 209 0.34 15.85 3.96
C LEU A 209 1.71 16.37 4.45
N GLU A 210 1.94 16.43 5.77
CA GLU A 210 3.24 16.77 6.33
C GLU A 210 4.30 15.71 5.96
N GLN A 211 3.98 14.42 6.00
CA GLN A 211 4.85 13.31 5.62
C GLN A 211 5.18 13.36 4.12
N ILE A 212 4.19 13.56 3.24
CA ILE A 212 4.40 13.74 1.80
C ILE A 212 5.32 14.93 1.55
N LYS A 213 5.04 16.07 2.18
CA LYS A 213 5.85 17.28 2.02
C LYS A 213 7.29 17.04 2.44
N ALA A 214 7.51 16.45 3.62
CA ALA A 214 8.86 16.18 4.13
C ALA A 214 9.63 15.24 3.21
N ALA A 215 8.98 14.18 2.70
CA ALA A 215 9.59 13.25 1.76
C ALA A 215 10.01 13.95 0.45
N LEU A 216 9.13 14.77 -0.12
CA LEU A 216 9.41 15.51 -1.36
C LEU A 216 10.51 16.57 -1.16
N GLU A 217 10.53 17.28 -0.03
CA GLU A 217 11.61 18.20 0.36
C GLU A 217 12.94 17.46 0.59
N GLY A 218 12.88 16.21 1.03
CA GLY A 218 14.03 15.29 1.15
C GLY A 218 14.51 14.69 -0.17
N GLY A 219 13.88 15.04 -1.31
CA GLY A 219 14.30 14.62 -2.66
C GLY A 219 13.59 13.37 -3.19
N VAL A 220 12.62 12.82 -2.46
CA VAL A 220 11.79 11.70 -2.93
C VAL A 220 11.02 12.12 -4.18
N GLN A 221 11.01 11.25 -5.19
CA GLN A 221 10.31 11.49 -6.47
C GLN A 221 9.02 10.69 -6.59
N PHE A 222 8.81 9.65 -5.77
CA PHE A 222 7.65 8.77 -5.83
C PHE A 222 7.01 8.61 -4.45
N ILE A 223 5.75 8.94 -4.37
CA ILE A 223 4.91 8.69 -3.19
C ILE A 223 4.03 7.46 -3.47
N PHE A 224 4.11 6.46 -2.61
CA PHE A 224 3.19 5.34 -2.55
C PHE A 224 2.09 5.66 -1.54
N GLY A 225 0.91 5.99 -2.03
CA GLY A 225 -0.27 6.29 -1.20
C GLY A 225 -1.03 5.02 -0.85
N SER A 226 -1.05 4.62 0.42
CA SER A 226 -1.81 3.46 0.90
C SER A 226 -3.20 3.88 1.34
N TRP A 227 -4.24 3.25 0.73
CA TRP A 227 -5.66 3.58 0.90
C TRP A 227 -6.51 2.36 1.21
N TYR A 228 -5.92 1.28 1.70
CA TYR A 228 -6.57 -0.01 1.92
C TYR A 228 -7.87 0.07 2.73
N PHE A 229 -7.88 0.79 3.86
CA PHE A 229 -9.08 0.95 4.70
C PHE A 229 -10.13 1.90 4.12
N ASN A 230 -9.79 2.65 3.08
CA ASN A 230 -10.73 3.53 2.36
C ASN A 230 -11.53 2.78 1.28
N SER A 231 -11.16 1.53 1.01
CA SER A 231 -11.74 0.67 -0.01
C SER A 231 -13.25 0.44 0.18
N LEU A 232 -13.98 0.28 -0.94
CA LEU A 232 -15.36 -0.21 -0.89
C LEU A 232 -15.44 -1.62 -0.29
N SER A 233 -14.39 -2.40 -0.36
CA SER A 233 -14.29 -3.71 0.31
C SER A 233 -14.24 -3.61 1.83
N ALA A 234 -13.80 -2.49 2.38
CA ALA A 234 -13.84 -2.21 3.81
C ALA A 234 -15.26 -1.85 4.31
N GLY A 235 -16.20 -1.55 3.41
CA GLY A 235 -17.60 -1.28 3.73
C GLY A 235 -18.10 0.13 3.41
N TRP A 236 -17.24 1.01 2.89
CA TRP A 236 -17.64 2.34 2.48
C TRP A 236 -18.50 2.32 1.22
N SER A 237 -19.43 3.26 1.09
CA SER A 237 -20.20 3.44 -0.14
C SER A 237 -19.46 4.33 -1.14
N PRO A 238 -19.74 4.22 -2.45
CA PRO A 238 -19.19 5.15 -3.44
C PRO A 238 -19.50 6.64 -3.13
N ALA A 239 -20.66 6.92 -2.52
CA ALA A 239 -21.03 8.28 -2.13
C ALA A 239 -20.15 8.83 -1.00
N ILE A 240 -19.87 8.02 0.03
CA ILE A 240 -18.96 8.40 1.11
C ILE A 240 -17.54 8.52 0.58
N PHE A 241 -17.12 7.61 -0.30
CA PHE A 241 -15.82 7.67 -0.94
C PHE A 241 -15.63 9.00 -1.69
N ALA A 242 -16.63 9.40 -2.49
CA ALA A 242 -16.60 10.66 -3.23
C ALA A 242 -16.59 11.90 -2.31
N GLU A 243 -17.35 11.86 -1.21
CA GLU A 243 -17.48 12.98 -0.28
C GLU A 243 -16.24 13.17 0.59
N VAL A 244 -15.72 12.05 1.17
CA VAL A 244 -14.70 12.11 2.22
C VAL A 244 -13.30 11.88 1.67
N PHE A 245 -13.11 10.87 0.79
CA PHE A 245 -11.77 10.42 0.43
C PHE A 245 -11.24 11.04 -0.86
N VAL A 246 -12.08 11.29 -1.85
CA VAL A 246 -11.65 11.95 -3.12
C VAL A 246 -10.98 13.30 -2.89
N PRO A 247 -11.48 14.19 -2.00
CA PRO A 247 -10.76 15.44 -1.66
C PRO A 247 -9.37 15.17 -1.09
N GLN A 248 -9.22 14.19 -0.20
CA GLN A 248 -7.93 13.85 0.42
C GLN A 248 -6.95 13.25 -0.60
N ILE A 249 -7.43 12.41 -1.53
CA ILE A 249 -6.61 11.89 -2.64
C ILE A 249 -6.08 13.06 -3.47
N ARG A 250 -6.94 14.01 -3.80
CA ARG A 250 -6.57 15.22 -4.57
C ARG A 250 -5.50 16.02 -3.84
N ASP A 251 -5.66 16.26 -2.54
CA ASP A 251 -4.69 17.02 -1.74
C ASP A 251 -3.30 16.33 -1.77
N HIS A 252 -3.25 14.98 -1.65
CA HIS A 252 -2.01 14.20 -1.74
C HIS A 252 -1.35 14.36 -3.12
N VAL A 253 -2.14 14.21 -4.19
CA VAL A 253 -1.68 14.28 -5.57
C VAL A 253 -1.20 15.69 -5.92
N GLU A 254 -1.99 16.72 -5.62
CA GLU A 254 -1.64 18.12 -5.91
C GLU A 254 -0.36 18.53 -5.18
N LEU A 255 -0.20 18.11 -3.92
CA LEU A 255 1.02 18.34 -3.16
C LEU A 255 2.21 17.63 -3.81
N THR A 256 2.06 16.37 -4.20
CA THR A 256 3.12 15.58 -4.85
C THR A 256 3.54 16.21 -6.18
N HIS A 257 2.58 16.57 -7.03
CA HIS A 257 2.83 17.19 -8.33
C HIS A 257 3.46 18.59 -8.21
N LYS A 258 3.10 19.36 -7.17
CA LYS A 258 3.72 20.67 -6.89
C LYS A 258 5.23 20.60 -6.74
N TYR A 259 5.76 19.47 -6.24
CA TYR A 259 7.19 19.20 -6.11
C TYR A 259 7.77 18.42 -7.30
N GLY A 260 6.96 18.14 -8.33
CA GLY A 260 7.38 17.38 -9.52
C GLY A 260 7.49 15.87 -9.29
N GLY A 261 6.93 15.36 -8.19
CA GLY A 261 6.86 13.94 -7.87
C GLY A 261 5.70 13.24 -8.59
N LEU A 262 5.67 11.90 -8.45
CA LEU A 262 4.64 11.00 -8.97
C LEU A 262 3.91 10.30 -7.82
N TYR A 263 2.60 10.08 -7.96
CA TYR A 263 1.75 9.49 -6.94
C TYR A 263 1.16 8.15 -7.39
N ASP A 264 1.48 7.09 -6.67
CA ASP A 264 0.92 5.75 -6.84
C ASP A 264 -0.18 5.53 -5.79
N TYR A 265 -1.40 5.26 -6.24
CA TYR A 265 -2.55 4.97 -5.39
C TYR A 265 -2.73 3.46 -5.24
N TYR A 266 -2.59 2.96 -4.02
CA TYR A 266 -2.76 1.55 -3.69
C TYR A 266 -4.06 1.28 -2.93
N ASP A 267 -4.86 0.38 -3.51
CA ASP A 267 -6.05 -0.21 -2.89
C ASP A 267 -6.32 -1.58 -3.52
N ASP A 268 -6.28 -2.66 -2.75
CA ASP A 268 -6.50 -4.04 -3.21
C ASP A 268 -7.97 -4.50 -3.12
N GLY A 269 -8.87 -3.55 -2.93
CA GLY A 269 -10.31 -3.79 -2.85
C GLY A 269 -11.06 -3.69 -4.19
N LYS A 270 -12.35 -3.34 -4.08
CA LYS A 270 -13.23 -3.10 -5.22
C LYS A 270 -13.01 -1.70 -5.79
N LEU A 271 -12.72 -1.63 -7.07
CA LEU A 271 -12.32 -0.39 -7.73
C LEU A 271 -13.26 0.08 -8.86
N ASN A 272 -14.15 -0.79 -9.36
CA ASN A 272 -14.97 -0.45 -10.53
C ASN A 272 -15.82 0.83 -10.35
N ASP A 273 -16.35 1.05 -9.16
CA ASP A 273 -17.16 2.22 -8.87
C ASP A 273 -16.36 3.47 -8.45
N THR A 274 -15.05 3.30 -8.15
CA THR A 274 -14.20 4.38 -7.64
C THR A 274 -13.05 4.76 -8.58
N MET A 275 -12.64 3.91 -9.53
CA MET A 275 -11.48 4.15 -10.38
C MET A 275 -11.52 5.46 -11.16
N GLU A 276 -12.72 5.86 -11.66
CA GLU A 276 -12.87 7.14 -12.36
C GLU A 276 -12.73 8.36 -11.44
N MET A 277 -13.18 8.23 -10.17
CA MET A 277 -13.01 9.26 -9.15
C MET A 277 -11.53 9.39 -8.74
N ILE A 278 -10.84 8.27 -8.56
CA ILE A 278 -9.41 8.20 -8.23
C ILE A 278 -8.58 8.81 -9.35
N ALA A 279 -8.80 8.37 -10.59
CA ALA A 279 -8.13 8.93 -11.77
C ALA A 279 -8.47 10.43 -11.97
N GLY A 280 -9.71 10.84 -11.66
CA GLY A 280 -10.15 12.23 -11.69
C GLY A 280 -9.52 13.12 -10.62
N ALA A 281 -8.97 12.52 -9.55
CA ALA A 281 -8.14 13.23 -8.57
C ALA A 281 -6.69 13.44 -9.05
N GLY A 282 -6.28 12.81 -10.17
CA GLY A 282 -5.01 13.04 -10.84
C GLY A 282 -3.89 12.05 -10.47
N VAL A 283 -4.20 10.87 -9.93
CA VAL A 283 -3.18 9.86 -9.59
C VAL A 283 -2.44 9.40 -10.84
N ASP A 284 -1.12 9.21 -10.74
CA ASP A 284 -0.28 8.79 -11.86
C ASP A 284 -0.36 7.27 -12.08
N VAL A 285 -0.45 6.49 -11.00
CA VAL A 285 -0.56 5.03 -11.03
C VAL A 285 -1.71 4.57 -10.15
N LEU A 286 -2.54 3.65 -10.63
CA LEU A 286 -3.56 2.93 -9.88
C LEU A 286 -3.13 1.48 -9.72
N GLU A 287 -2.85 1.06 -8.50
CA GLU A 287 -2.44 -0.29 -8.11
C GLU A 287 -3.49 -0.84 -7.10
N THR A 288 -3.89 -2.07 -7.03
CA THR A 288 -3.45 -3.36 -7.53
C THR A 288 -4.32 -3.91 -8.65
N CYS A 289 -5.47 -3.29 -8.87
CA CYS A 289 -6.38 -3.64 -9.97
C CYS A 289 -6.85 -5.11 -9.91
N THR A 290 -7.33 -5.53 -8.74
CA THR A 290 -7.68 -6.93 -8.45
C THR A 290 -8.95 -7.37 -9.19
N PRO A 291 -8.87 -8.39 -10.09
CA PRO A 291 -10.03 -8.87 -10.83
C PRO A 291 -10.95 -9.77 -9.97
N PRO A 292 -12.15 -10.11 -10.46
CA PRO A 292 -12.97 -11.15 -9.85
C PRO A 292 -12.23 -12.51 -9.75
N PRO A 293 -12.48 -13.33 -8.72
CA PRO A 293 -13.55 -13.19 -7.71
C PRO A 293 -13.13 -12.41 -6.45
N VAL A 294 -11.86 -12.01 -6.31
CA VAL A 294 -11.36 -11.33 -5.10
C VAL A 294 -11.78 -9.86 -5.09
N GLY A 295 -11.47 -9.13 -6.16
CA GLY A 295 -11.94 -7.77 -6.41
C GLY A 295 -13.09 -7.75 -7.41
N ASP A 296 -13.22 -6.63 -8.11
CA ASP A 296 -14.22 -6.44 -9.18
C ASP A 296 -13.63 -5.76 -10.42
N PHE A 297 -12.31 -5.53 -10.47
CA PHE A 297 -11.67 -4.69 -11.47
C PHE A 297 -11.84 -5.25 -12.90
N ASP A 298 -12.47 -4.46 -13.76
CA ASP A 298 -12.63 -4.73 -15.18
C ASP A 298 -11.54 -3.98 -15.97
N LEU A 299 -10.52 -4.71 -16.43
CA LEU A 299 -9.38 -4.15 -17.13
C LEU A 299 -9.76 -3.50 -18.48
N VAL A 300 -10.75 -4.07 -19.19
CA VAL A 300 -11.23 -3.51 -20.47
C VAL A 300 -11.86 -2.14 -20.23
N ARG A 301 -12.81 -2.08 -19.31
CA ARG A 301 -13.45 -0.82 -18.92
C ARG A 301 -12.43 0.19 -18.39
N ALA A 302 -11.51 -0.25 -17.51
CA ALA A 302 -10.51 0.64 -16.95
C ALA A 302 -9.64 1.27 -18.03
N LYS A 303 -9.19 0.48 -19.00
CA LYS A 303 -8.41 0.97 -20.13
C LYS A 303 -9.16 2.02 -20.96
N GLU A 304 -10.47 1.83 -21.14
CA GLU A 304 -11.34 2.78 -21.86
C GLU A 304 -11.56 4.09 -21.09
N VAL A 305 -11.77 4.03 -19.77
CA VAL A 305 -12.24 5.21 -19.00
C VAL A 305 -11.14 5.97 -18.29
N ILE A 306 -10.02 5.31 -17.91
CA ILE A 306 -8.90 5.94 -17.20
C ILE A 306 -7.55 5.77 -17.89
N GLY A 307 -7.39 4.82 -18.84
CA GLY A 307 -6.12 4.39 -19.39
C GLY A 307 -5.33 5.45 -20.18
N GLU A 308 -5.92 6.59 -20.53
CA GLU A 308 -5.22 7.72 -21.17
C GLU A 308 -4.57 8.69 -20.18
N ARG A 309 -4.89 8.60 -18.88
CA ARG A 309 -4.46 9.57 -17.87
C ARG A 309 -3.89 8.97 -16.59
N THR A 310 -4.13 7.70 -16.36
CA THR A 310 -3.66 6.97 -15.17
C THR A 310 -3.09 5.64 -15.60
N THR A 311 -1.87 5.35 -15.20
CA THR A 311 -1.22 4.06 -15.45
C THR A 311 -1.88 2.99 -14.59
N ILE A 312 -2.30 1.89 -15.22
CA ILE A 312 -2.90 0.74 -14.54
C ILE A 312 -1.79 -0.24 -14.17
N LYS A 313 -1.65 -0.55 -12.88
CA LYS A 313 -0.67 -1.54 -12.39
C LYS A 313 -1.36 -2.70 -11.70
N GLY A 314 -1.08 -3.92 -12.12
CA GLY A 314 -1.60 -5.11 -11.46
C GLY A 314 -2.22 -6.13 -12.39
N TYR A 315 -3.44 -6.59 -12.01
CA TYR A 315 -4.37 -7.43 -12.72
C TYR A 315 -4.21 -8.95 -12.52
N VAL A 316 -2.99 -9.50 -12.45
CA VAL A 316 -2.87 -10.97 -12.36
C VAL A 316 -3.26 -11.44 -10.95
N ASP A 317 -4.38 -12.17 -10.84
CA ASP A 317 -4.89 -12.68 -9.56
C ASP A 317 -3.88 -13.61 -8.89
N LEU A 318 -3.47 -13.20 -7.69
CA LEU A 318 -2.44 -13.90 -6.93
C LEU A 318 -2.92 -15.26 -6.36
N LEU A 319 -4.22 -15.42 -6.08
CA LEU A 319 -4.76 -16.62 -5.43
C LEU A 319 -5.23 -17.65 -6.44
N TYR A 320 -6.21 -17.32 -7.26
CA TYR A 320 -6.87 -18.28 -8.14
C TYR A 320 -6.08 -18.57 -9.41
N VAL A 321 -5.25 -17.60 -9.85
CA VAL A 321 -4.41 -17.78 -11.03
C VAL A 321 -3.01 -18.23 -10.63
N VAL A 322 -2.28 -17.44 -9.79
CA VAL A 322 -0.87 -17.71 -9.56
C VAL A 322 -0.64 -18.79 -8.49
N LYS A 323 -1.38 -18.76 -7.36
CA LYS A 323 -1.16 -19.72 -6.27
C LYS A 323 -1.85 -21.06 -6.51
N HIS A 324 -3.08 -21.06 -6.97
CA HIS A 324 -3.92 -22.26 -7.12
C HIS A 324 -4.17 -22.69 -8.57
N GLY A 325 -3.72 -21.88 -9.54
CA GLY A 325 -3.82 -22.20 -10.96
C GLY A 325 -2.67 -23.09 -11.46
N THR A 326 -2.58 -23.20 -12.79
CA THR A 326 -1.51 -23.93 -13.48
C THR A 326 -0.63 -22.96 -14.28
N PRO A 327 0.60 -23.36 -14.68
CA PRO A 327 1.46 -22.53 -15.55
C PRO A 327 0.75 -22.05 -16.82
N GLU A 328 -0.12 -22.88 -17.42
CA GLU A 328 -0.87 -22.54 -18.63
C GLU A 328 -1.92 -21.46 -18.36
N LEU A 329 -2.61 -21.53 -17.20
CA LEU A 329 -3.57 -20.50 -16.78
C LEU A 329 -2.87 -19.18 -16.50
N VAL A 330 -1.70 -19.21 -15.86
CA VAL A 330 -0.88 -18.03 -15.62
C VAL A 330 -0.45 -17.39 -16.95
N GLU A 331 0.10 -18.18 -17.89
CA GLU A 331 0.48 -17.69 -19.21
C GLU A 331 -0.69 -17.09 -19.97
N GLN A 332 -1.85 -17.76 -19.93
CA GLN A 332 -3.08 -17.28 -20.59
C GLN A 332 -3.51 -15.93 -20.00
N THR A 333 -3.58 -15.82 -18.66
CA THR A 333 -4.01 -14.58 -18.00
C THR A 333 -3.08 -13.41 -18.29
N VAL A 334 -1.75 -13.63 -18.24
CA VAL A 334 -0.77 -12.61 -18.60
C VAL A 334 -0.94 -12.17 -20.06
N ARG A 335 -1.08 -13.12 -20.99
CA ARG A 335 -1.30 -12.82 -22.41
C ARG A 335 -2.57 -11.97 -22.62
N GLU A 336 -3.69 -12.38 -22.02
CA GLU A 336 -4.96 -11.63 -22.12
C GLU A 336 -4.83 -10.21 -21.57
N GLY A 337 -4.19 -10.04 -20.41
CA GLY A 337 -3.91 -8.72 -19.83
C GLY A 337 -3.06 -7.85 -20.75
N MET A 338 -2.02 -8.42 -21.39
CA MET A 338 -1.17 -7.74 -22.37
C MET A 338 -1.95 -7.34 -23.63
N GLU A 339 -2.78 -8.25 -24.17
CA GLU A 339 -3.61 -7.97 -25.34
C GLU A 339 -4.58 -6.80 -25.10
N ILE A 340 -5.13 -6.68 -23.88
CA ILE A 340 -6.07 -5.63 -23.50
C ILE A 340 -5.34 -4.31 -23.20
N ALA A 341 -4.30 -4.34 -22.36
CA ALA A 341 -3.80 -3.13 -21.71
C ALA A 341 -2.49 -2.57 -22.27
N LYS A 342 -1.67 -3.37 -22.97
CA LYS A 342 -0.43 -2.91 -23.62
C LYS A 342 -0.68 -1.83 -24.68
N PRO A 343 -1.70 -1.94 -25.58
CA PRO A 343 -1.92 -0.91 -26.59
C PRO A 343 -2.13 0.48 -25.97
N GLY A 344 -1.41 1.49 -26.50
CA GLY A 344 -1.48 2.88 -26.03
C GLY A 344 -0.71 3.17 -24.75
N GLY A 345 0.13 2.26 -24.25
CA GLY A 345 0.96 2.48 -23.05
C GLY A 345 0.15 2.53 -21.74
N GLY A 346 0.74 3.10 -20.68
CA GLY A 346 0.06 3.29 -19.39
C GLY A 346 -0.34 1.97 -18.69
N PHE A 347 0.46 0.89 -18.87
CA PHE A 347 0.22 -0.39 -18.23
C PHE A 347 1.51 -0.99 -17.65
N ILE A 348 1.48 -1.39 -16.39
CA ILE A 348 2.53 -2.12 -15.68
C ILE A 348 1.95 -3.46 -15.27
N ILE A 349 2.48 -4.56 -15.81
CA ILE A 349 2.02 -5.88 -15.40
C ILE A 349 2.50 -6.19 -13.98
N GLY A 350 1.57 -6.48 -13.09
CA GLY A 350 1.80 -6.82 -11.70
C GLY A 350 0.84 -7.88 -11.22
N SER A 351 1.01 -8.27 -9.98
CA SER A 351 0.05 -9.11 -9.26
C SER A 351 -1.03 -8.25 -8.58
N SER A 352 -2.17 -8.84 -8.28
CA SER A 352 -3.27 -8.18 -7.58
C SER A 352 -2.96 -7.86 -6.10
N ASP A 353 -1.90 -8.40 -5.55
CA ASP A 353 -1.20 -8.08 -4.29
C ASP A 353 0.08 -8.93 -4.23
N SER A 354 0.76 -9.00 -3.08
CA SER A 354 1.99 -9.80 -2.91
C SER A 354 1.75 -11.29 -3.10
N PHE A 355 2.54 -11.93 -3.98
CA PHE A 355 2.52 -13.38 -4.10
C PHE A 355 2.72 -14.03 -2.73
N ARG A 356 1.85 -14.99 -2.40
CA ARG A 356 1.78 -15.59 -1.07
C ARG A 356 2.74 -16.78 -0.94
N GLU A 357 3.10 -17.10 0.29
CA GLU A 357 3.79 -18.36 0.61
C GLU A 357 2.99 -19.55 0.09
N GLY A 358 3.72 -20.59 -0.35
CA GLY A 358 3.13 -21.79 -0.96
C GLY A 358 2.65 -21.62 -2.39
N THR A 359 2.90 -20.46 -3.03
CA THR A 359 2.75 -20.31 -4.49
C THR A 359 3.78 -21.19 -5.18
N PRO A 360 3.38 -22.07 -6.14
CA PRO A 360 4.30 -22.95 -6.85
C PRO A 360 5.36 -22.17 -7.63
N ARG A 361 6.60 -22.60 -7.55
CA ARG A 361 7.71 -21.98 -8.28
C ARG A 361 7.47 -21.97 -9.79
N GLU A 362 6.93 -23.07 -10.34
CA GLU A 362 6.62 -23.17 -11.76
C GLU A 362 5.59 -22.12 -12.22
N ASN A 363 4.67 -21.69 -11.37
CA ASN A 363 3.70 -20.64 -11.71
C ASN A 363 4.35 -19.26 -11.72
N ILE A 364 5.30 -19.01 -10.81
CA ILE A 364 6.09 -17.77 -10.82
C ILE A 364 6.99 -17.72 -12.06
N ASP A 365 7.66 -18.83 -12.41
CA ASP A 365 8.50 -18.92 -13.60
C ASP A 365 7.66 -18.71 -14.88
N ALA A 366 6.44 -19.29 -14.94
CA ALA A 366 5.50 -19.08 -16.04
C ALA A 366 5.03 -17.61 -16.15
N TYR A 367 4.79 -16.95 -15.00
CA TYR A 367 4.44 -15.54 -14.95
C TYR A 367 5.52 -14.67 -15.61
N PHE A 368 6.78 -14.79 -15.16
CA PHE A 368 7.89 -13.99 -15.74
C PHE A 368 8.13 -14.32 -17.22
N ALA A 369 8.12 -15.62 -17.58
CA ALA A 369 8.28 -16.04 -18.97
C ALA A 369 7.18 -15.47 -19.89
N ALA A 370 5.93 -15.48 -19.44
CA ALA A 370 4.81 -14.90 -20.18
C ALA A 370 4.94 -13.38 -20.28
N CYS A 371 5.31 -12.69 -19.20
CA CYS A 371 5.53 -11.24 -19.22
C CYS A 371 6.60 -10.82 -20.24
N LEU A 372 7.72 -11.54 -20.30
CA LEU A 372 8.77 -11.30 -21.29
C LEU A 372 8.34 -11.63 -22.72
N LYS A 373 7.52 -12.67 -22.89
CA LYS A 373 7.07 -13.15 -24.21
C LYS A 373 6.05 -12.21 -24.87
N TYR A 374 5.15 -11.64 -24.09
CA TYR A 374 4.01 -10.87 -24.60
C TYR A 374 4.14 -9.35 -24.32
N GLY A 375 5.00 -8.94 -23.38
CA GLY A 375 5.30 -7.53 -23.03
C GLY A 375 6.14 -6.82 -24.07
#